data_dfef2697388d81c803afc7cd514c7202
#
_entry.id   dfef2697388d81c803afc7cd514c7202
#
_cell.length_a   1.000
_cell.length_b   1.000
_cell.length_c   1.000
_cell.angle_alpha   90.00
_cell.angle_beta   90.00
_cell.angle_gamma   90.00
#
_symmetry.space_group_name_H-M   'P 1'
#
loop_
_entity.id
_entity.type
_entity.pdbx_description
1 polymer ?
#
loop_
_entity_poly.entity_id
_entity_poly.type
_entity_poly.pdbx_seq_one_letter_code
_entity_poly.pdbx_strand_id
1 'polypeptide(L)'
;VAVLCLATGCGTTGGAGAATATGTPFLPVYVDESAAPDRPITLGFAGDVHFAGRTAALLNDPSTAFGDLQDALSDPDVTVVNLKSAITKGGTPVRTEGNFRAPATAFAALEEAGVDAVSIASDHVLDFGPQGLTDTVAAATKAGFPVFGAGQDEGAAFRPWVTEAQGVTVAVVALNTTPLFAESFAAAADRPGVASPADTKRAIAAVIDAKRSADVVVVYTQWGETDAQCPSPAQKRLATALAEAGADVIVGTGAPHTLQGAGWLGSAYVAYSLGDLVWFKDSPVSPDTGVLRLTVNGGAVTDASFTPARVSTATGQAEPLAGRAAETALTRFAALRECAGLSAEPPGASPSPAPAPAPASGQPG
;
A
#
# COMPACT_ATOMS: atom_id res chain seq x y z
N VAL A 1 -38.42 36.99 15.69
CA VAL A 1 -39.55 37.17 16.58
C VAL A 1 -39.19 36.43 17.87
N ALA A 2 -38.82 37.21 18.90
CA ALA A 2 -38.51 36.75 20.24
C ALA A 2 -39.81 36.63 21.03
N VAL A 3 -39.98 35.60 21.83
CA VAL A 3 -41.00 35.51 22.87
C VAL A 3 -40.29 35.24 24.21
N LEU A 4 -40.38 36.29 25.03
CA LEU A 4 -39.96 36.37 26.42
C LEU A 4 -41.14 35.90 27.30
N CYS A 5 -41.01 34.94 28.18
CA CYS A 5 -41.94 34.69 29.26
C CYS A 5 -41.26 34.87 30.62
N LEU A 6 -41.67 35.94 31.28
CA LEU A 6 -41.45 36.19 32.72
C LEU A 6 -42.49 35.38 33.52
N ALA A 7 -42.06 34.73 34.58
CA ALA A 7 -42.95 34.32 35.70
C ALA A 7 -42.24 34.60 37.02
N THR A 8 -42.80 35.52 37.76
CA THR A 8 -42.52 35.89 39.18
C THR A 8 -43.18 34.89 40.14
N GLY A 9 -42.49 34.54 41.23
CA GLY A 9 -43.07 33.80 42.35
C GLY A 9 -42.20 33.92 43.60
N CYS A 10 -42.71 34.63 44.60
CA CYS A 10 -42.12 34.93 45.91
C CYS A 10 -42.14 33.75 46.89
N GLY A 11 -41.07 33.68 47.72
CA GLY A 11 -41.17 33.56 49.18
C GLY A 11 -41.00 32.19 49.76
N THR A 12 -40.04 31.91 50.58
CA THR A 12 -39.99 32.08 52.03
C THR A 12 -38.72 31.46 52.64
N THR A 13 -38.24 32.08 53.64
CA THR A 13 -37.13 31.89 54.56
C THR A 13 -36.95 30.49 55.14
N GLY A 14 -35.73 30.04 55.27
CA GLY A 14 -35.34 28.92 56.14
C GLY A 14 -33.78 28.74 56.08
N GLY A 15 -33.12 29.12 57.19
CA GLY A 15 -31.69 29.22 57.29
C GLY A 15 -30.96 27.88 57.54
N ALA A 16 -29.66 28.03 57.53
CA ALA A 16 -28.61 27.21 58.14
C ALA A 16 -27.80 26.31 57.21
N GLY A 17 -26.51 26.51 57.30
CA GLY A 17 -25.50 25.52 57.02
C GLY A 17 -24.64 25.77 55.79
N ALA A 18 -23.72 26.75 55.89
CA ALA A 18 -22.60 26.85 54.91
C ALA A 18 -21.60 25.72 55.19
N ALA A 19 -21.65 24.69 54.36
CA ALA A 19 -20.55 23.73 54.23
C ALA A 19 -19.64 24.22 53.13
N THR A 20 -18.47 24.75 53.48
CA THR A 20 -17.37 25.07 52.54
C THR A 20 -16.81 23.80 52.01
N ALA A 21 -17.25 23.39 50.83
CA ALA A 21 -16.59 22.35 50.07
C ALA A 21 -15.29 22.95 49.46
N THR A 22 -14.15 22.60 50.05
CA THR A 22 -12.85 22.82 49.49
C THR A 22 -12.67 21.83 48.35
N GLY A 23 -13.22 22.17 47.19
CA GLY A 23 -12.95 21.44 45.93
C GLY A 23 -11.56 21.81 45.46
N THR A 24 -10.64 20.86 45.48
CA THR A 24 -9.37 20.97 44.77
C THR A 24 -9.66 21.26 43.33
N PRO A 25 -9.07 22.30 42.71
CA PRO A 25 -9.27 22.57 41.30
C PRO A 25 -8.76 21.37 40.48
N PHE A 26 -9.62 20.75 39.73
CA PHE A 26 -9.25 19.75 38.70
C PHE A 26 -8.47 20.53 37.65
N LEU A 27 -7.13 20.41 37.69
CA LEU A 27 -6.31 20.86 36.58
C LEU A 27 -6.61 19.91 35.41
N PRO A 28 -6.98 20.43 34.24
CA PRO A 28 -7.08 19.59 33.04
C PRO A 28 -5.70 18.99 32.79
N VAL A 29 -5.62 17.68 32.79
CA VAL A 29 -4.44 16.98 32.26
C VAL A 29 -4.44 17.29 30.77
N TYR A 30 -3.55 18.18 30.36
CA TYR A 30 -3.23 18.38 28.96
C TYR A 30 -2.52 17.10 28.52
N VAL A 31 -3.22 16.21 27.87
CA VAL A 31 -2.61 15.15 27.07
C VAL A 31 -2.12 15.88 25.84
N ASP A 32 -0.81 15.95 25.67
CA ASP A 32 -0.19 16.46 24.44
C ASP A 32 -0.49 15.43 23.34
N GLU A 33 -1.55 15.65 22.60
CA GLU A 33 -2.03 14.79 21.50
C GLU A 33 -1.16 14.89 20.24
N SER A 34 -0.06 15.66 20.26
CA SER A 34 0.70 16.04 19.06
C SER A 34 2.04 15.33 18.88
N ALA A 35 2.47 14.48 19.79
CA ALA A 35 3.69 13.69 19.60
C ALA A 35 3.31 12.35 18.95
N ALA A 36 3.62 12.19 17.65
CA ALA A 36 3.62 10.87 17.02
C ALA A 36 4.41 9.89 17.90
N PRO A 37 3.93 8.63 18.08
CA PRO A 37 4.60 7.68 18.97
C PRO A 37 6.07 7.53 18.57
N ASP A 38 6.96 7.64 19.54
CA ASP A 38 8.43 7.61 19.37
C ASP A 38 8.97 6.19 19.10
N ARG A 39 8.11 5.34 18.52
CA ARG A 39 8.45 3.96 18.17
C ARG A 39 8.43 3.80 16.67
N PRO A 40 9.53 3.34 16.07
CA PRO A 40 9.55 3.02 14.65
C PRO A 40 8.62 1.83 14.37
N ILE A 41 7.87 1.94 13.27
CA ILE A 41 7.13 0.81 12.67
C ILE A 41 7.78 0.43 11.35
N THR A 42 7.47 -0.76 10.89
CA THR A 42 7.95 -1.28 9.62
C THR A 42 6.80 -1.59 8.68
N LEU A 43 6.92 -1.13 7.43
CA LEU A 43 5.94 -1.35 6.38
C LEU A 43 6.56 -2.23 5.29
N GLY A 44 5.88 -3.31 4.93
CA GLY A 44 6.24 -4.25 3.88
C GLY A 44 5.39 -4.04 2.62
N PHE A 45 6.04 -4.05 1.47
CA PHE A 45 5.36 -3.94 0.18
C PHE A 45 5.96 -4.92 -0.83
N ALA A 46 5.10 -5.55 -1.63
CA ALA A 46 5.56 -6.32 -2.78
C ALA A 46 4.66 -6.05 -3.99
N GLY A 47 4.97 -6.64 -5.12
CA GLY A 47 4.26 -6.41 -6.38
C GLY A 47 2.98 -7.22 -6.54
N ASP A 48 2.66 -7.54 -7.79
CA ASP A 48 1.42 -8.18 -8.19
C ASP A 48 1.35 -9.67 -7.84
N VAL A 49 0.19 -10.11 -7.33
CA VAL A 49 -0.11 -11.50 -7.02
C VAL A 49 -1.20 -12.00 -7.96
N HIS A 50 -0.84 -12.94 -8.83
CA HIS A 50 -1.73 -13.58 -9.79
C HIS A 50 -1.96 -15.05 -9.41
N PHE A 51 -3.08 -15.39 -8.83
CA PHE A 51 -3.47 -16.79 -8.60
C PHE A 51 -4.31 -17.33 -9.77
N ALA A 52 -3.73 -17.32 -10.98
CA ALA A 52 -4.40 -17.78 -12.18
C ALA A 52 -3.49 -18.71 -13.00
N GLY A 53 -4.05 -19.46 -13.95
CA GLY A 53 -3.26 -20.38 -14.75
C GLY A 53 -2.49 -21.39 -13.88
N ARG A 54 -1.18 -21.50 -14.09
CA ARG A 54 -0.32 -22.43 -13.33
C ARG A 54 -0.23 -22.10 -11.84
N THR A 55 -0.28 -20.81 -11.47
CA THR A 55 -0.18 -20.38 -10.06
C THR A 55 -1.46 -20.65 -9.27
N ALA A 56 -2.57 -21.01 -9.92
CA ALA A 56 -3.76 -21.48 -9.22
C ALA A 56 -3.48 -22.74 -8.37
N ALA A 57 -2.52 -23.57 -8.77
CA ALA A 57 -2.11 -24.77 -8.03
C ALA A 57 -1.47 -24.44 -6.68
N LEU A 58 -0.90 -23.25 -6.49
CA LEU A 58 -0.33 -22.79 -5.21
C LEU A 58 -1.39 -22.74 -4.11
N LEU A 59 -2.65 -22.52 -4.48
CA LEU A 59 -3.77 -22.46 -3.53
C LEU A 59 -4.27 -23.83 -3.06
N ASN A 60 -3.67 -24.93 -3.55
CA ASN A 60 -3.94 -26.27 -3.01
C ASN A 60 -3.31 -26.45 -1.61
N ASP A 61 -2.22 -25.72 -1.33
CA ASP A 61 -1.62 -25.60 -0.02
C ASP A 61 -1.30 -24.12 0.25
N PRO A 62 -2.25 -23.36 0.83
CA PRO A 62 -2.09 -21.94 1.11
C PRO A 62 -0.84 -21.58 1.90
N SER A 63 -0.40 -22.45 2.82
CA SER A 63 0.78 -22.20 3.69
C SER A 63 2.10 -22.16 2.94
N THR A 64 2.15 -22.67 1.71
CA THR A 64 3.36 -22.71 0.88
C THR A 64 3.28 -21.81 -0.35
N ALA A 65 2.17 -21.05 -0.50
CA ALA A 65 1.89 -20.28 -1.71
C ALA A 65 2.95 -19.20 -2.03
N PHE A 66 3.65 -18.69 -1.02
CA PHE A 66 4.71 -17.69 -1.17
C PHE A 66 6.13 -18.24 -0.92
N GLY A 67 6.25 -19.54 -0.61
CA GLY A 67 7.53 -20.21 -0.44
C GLY A 67 8.46 -19.50 0.53
N ASP A 68 9.76 -19.44 0.19
CA ASP A 68 10.81 -18.85 1.03
C ASP A 68 10.74 -17.32 1.17
N LEU A 69 9.81 -16.64 0.46
CA LEU A 69 9.56 -15.21 0.67
C LEU A 69 8.63 -14.91 1.84
N GLN A 70 8.02 -15.93 2.44
CA GLN A 70 7.08 -15.75 3.55
C GLN A 70 7.71 -14.98 4.71
N ASP A 71 8.95 -15.27 5.08
CA ASP A 71 9.65 -14.56 6.17
C ASP A 71 9.77 -13.05 5.86
N ALA A 72 10.12 -12.69 4.62
CA ALA A 72 10.24 -11.29 4.22
C ALA A 72 8.88 -10.54 4.16
N LEU A 73 7.79 -11.25 3.92
CA LEU A 73 6.43 -10.70 3.91
C LEU A 73 5.86 -10.55 5.33
N SER A 74 6.21 -11.47 6.24
CA SER A 74 5.68 -11.51 7.62
C SER A 74 6.51 -10.71 8.64
N ASP A 75 7.77 -10.34 8.32
CA ASP A 75 8.64 -9.58 9.23
C ASP A 75 8.17 -8.13 9.49
N PRO A 76 7.64 -7.38 8.51
CA PRO A 76 7.14 -6.03 8.76
C PRO A 76 5.89 -6.02 9.66
N ASP A 77 5.69 -4.90 10.41
CA ASP A 77 4.49 -4.72 11.24
C ASP A 77 3.19 -4.62 10.42
N VAL A 78 3.29 -4.15 9.16
CA VAL A 78 2.16 -4.06 8.21
C VAL A 78 2.66 -4.38 6.81
N THR A 79 2.08 -5.38 6.15
CA THR A 79 2.44 -5.78 4.78
C THR A 79 1.26 -5.68 3.82
N VAL A 80 1.49 -5.05 2.67
CA VAL A 80 0.48 -4.82 1.62
C VAL A 80 1.00 -5.27 0.25
N VAL A 81 0.15 -5.98 -0.52
CA VAL A 81 0.42 -6.38 -1.90
C VAL A 81 -0.78 -6.08 -2.81
N ASN A 82 -0.65 -6.27 -4.13
CA ASN A 82 -1.73 -6.09 -5.09
C ASN A 82 -2.29 -7.43 -5.56
N LEU A 83 -3.59 -7.66 -5.36
CA LEU A 83 -4.26 -8.86 -5.83
C LEU A 83 -4.80 -8.65 -7.25
N LYS A 84 -4.24 -9.37 -8.21
CA LYS A 84 -4.58 -9.29 -9.64
C LYS A 84 -5.49 -10.44 -10.10
N SER A 85 -6.51 -10.74 -9.31
CA SER A 85 -7.50 -11.79 -9.63
C SER A 85 -8.83 -11.48 -8.96
N ALA A 86 -9.93 -11.66 -9.67
CA ALA A 86 -11.25 -11.65 -9.05
C ALA A 86 -11.44 -12.94 -8.22
N ILE A 87 -11.92 -12.80 -6.99
CA ILE A 87 -12.24 -13.95 -6.12
C ILE A 87 -13.70 -14.31 -6.32
N THR A 88 -13.98 -15.09 -7.35
CA THR A 88 -15.34 -15.40 -7.75
C THR A 88 -15.47 -16.76 -8.44
N LYS A 89 -16.65 -17.37 -8.34
CA LYS A 89 -17.08 -18.51 -9.17
C LYS A 89 -18.15 -18.10 -10.19
N GLY A 90 -18.65 -16.86 -10.10
CA GLY A 90 -19.72 -16.30 -10.92
C GLY A 90 -19.23 -15.29 -11.95
N GLY A 91 -20.18 -14.50 -12.46
CA GLY A 91 -19.94 -13.43 -13.42
C GLY A 91 -19.66 -13.92 -14.84
N THR A 92 -19.62 -12.96 -15.77
CA THR A 92 -19.31 -13.21 -17.19
C THR A 92 -17.96 -12.58 -17.51
N PRO A 93 -17.05 -13.27 -18.19
CA PRO A 93 -15.79 -12.70 -18.64
C PRO A 93 -16.02 -11.43 -19.48
N VAL A 94 -15.30 -10.37 -19.15
CA VAL A 94 -15.44 -9.07 -19.86
C VAL A 94 -14.48 -8.94 -21.04
N ARG A 95 -13.49 -9.84 -21.13
CA ARG A 95 -12.51 -9.92 -22.22
C ARG A 95 -12.61 -11.28 -22.90
N THR A 96 -12.12 -11.38 -24.12
CA THR A 96 -11.98 -12.66 -24.82
C THR A 96 -10.89 -13.53 -24.20
N GLU A 97 -9.82 -12.90 -23.69
CA GLU A 97 -8.67 -13.55 -23.05
C GLU A 97 -8.18 -12.72 -21.85
N GLY A 98 -7.36 -13.31 -20.99
CA GLY A 98 -6.74 -12.60 -19.87
C GLY A 98 -7.71 -12.24 -18.75
N ASN A 99 -8.78 -13.05 -18.54
CA ASN A 99 -9.65 -12.91 -17.39
C ASN A 99 -9.13 -13.81 -16.26
N PHE A 100 -8.85 -13.23 -15.10
CA PHE A 100 -8.27 -13.92 -13.96
C PHE A 100 -9.28 -14.07 -12.83
N ARG A 101 -9.42 -15.30 -12.35
CA ARG A 101 -10.17 -15.60 -11.12
C ARG A 101 -9.42 -16.58 -10.24
N ALA A 102 -9.66 -16.48 -8.94
CA ALA A 102 -9.15 -17.41 -7.96
C ALA A 102 -10.24 -17.81 -6.95
N PRO A 103 -10.09 -18.92 -6.25
CA PRO A 103 -10.94 -19.28 -5.12
C PRO A 103 -10.62 -18.44 -3.88
N ALA A 104 -11.54 -18.44 -2.90
CA ALA A 104 -11.37 -17.70 -1.64
C ALA A 104 -10.18 -18.17 -0.78
N THR A 105 -9.61 -19.34 -1.06
CA THR A 105 -8.36 -19.82 -0.44
C THR A 105 -7.16 -18.89 -0.73
N ALA A 106 -7.29 -17.98 -1.71
CA ALA A 106 -6.31 -16.93 -1.94
C ALA A 106 -6.12 -16.03 -0.70
N PHE A 107 -7.18 -15.73 0.05
CA PHE A 107 -7.07 -14.95 1.27
C PHE A 107 -6.35 -15.71 2.39
N ALA A 108 -6.59 -17.01 2.52
CA ALA A 108 -5.85 -17.84 3.46
C ALA A 108 -4.34 -17.89 3.10
N ALA A 109 -4.00 -17.98 1.81
CA ALA A 109 -2.61 -17.94 1.37
C ALA A 109 -1.92 -16.60 1.67
N LEU A 110 -2.63 -15.49 1.53
CA LEU A 110 -2.13 -14.16 1.86
C LEU A 110 -1.93 -14.00 3.38
N GLU A 111 -2.91 -14.44 4.17
CA GLU A 111 -2.84 -14.41 5.64
C GLU A 111 -1.68 -15.26 6.18
N GLU A 112 -1.52 -16.48 5.70
CA GLU A 112 -0.42 -17.39 6.06
C GLU A 112 0.96 -16.82 5.69
N ALA A 113 1.02 -15.99 4.65
CA ALA A 113 2.24 -15.28 4.26
C ALA A 113 2.54 -14.03 5.09
N GLY A 114 1.65 -13.64 6.02
CA GLY A 114 1.80 -12.42 6.82
C GLY A 114 1.40 -11.15 6.08
N VAL A 115 0.58 -11.25 5.03
CA VAL A 115 0.02 -10.07 4.35
C VAL A 115 -1.21 -9.60 5.10
N ASP A 116 -1.25 -8.32 5.50
CA ASP A 116 -2.32 -7.75 6.31
C ASP A 116 -3.51 -7.24 5.48
N ALA A 117 -3.23 -6.75 4.27
CA ALA A 117 -4.27 -6.26 3.37
C ALA A 117 -3.83 -6.33 1.91
N VAL A 118 -4.79 -6.36 0.99
CA VAL A 118 -4.51 -6.28 -0.44
C VAL A 118 -5.24 -5.13 -1.11
N SER A 119 -4.50 -4.43 -2.00
CA SER A 119 -5.14 -3.60 -3.00
C SER A 119 -5.87 -4.48 -4.00
N ILE A 120 -7.13 -4.14 -4.27
CA ILE A 120 -7.92 -4.65 -5.38
C ILE A 120 -8.26 -3.54 -6.39
N ALA A 121 -7.55 -2.40 -6.33
CA ALA A 121 -7.60 -1.37 -7.38
C ALA A 121 -6.90 -1.87 -8.65
N SER A 122 -7.27 -3.05 -9.08
CA SER A 122 -6.65 -3.81 -10.16
C SER A 122 -7.52 -3.80 -11.40
N ASP A 123 -6.91 -3.85 -12.57
CA ASP A 123 -7.58 -4.06 -13.85
C ASP A 123 -8.20 -5.46 -13.99
N HIS A 124 -8.02 -6.35 -12.99
CA HIS A 124 -8.48 -7.73 -13.01
C HIS A 124 -9.60 -8.06 -12.00
N VAL A 125 -9.90 -7.17 -11.05
CA VAL A 125 -11.00 -7.43 -10.09
C VAL A 125 -12.38 -7.43 -10.77
N LEU A 126 -12.50 -6.74 -11.90
CA LEU A 126 -13.70 -6.67 -12.73
C LEU A 126 -13.66 -7.59 -13.96
N ASP A 127 -12.73 -8.52 -14.06
CA ASP A 127 -12.64 -9.47 -15.18
C ASP A 127 -13.91 -10.31 -15.40
N PHE A 128 -14.72 -10.44 -14.36
CA PHE A 128 -16.04 -11.11 -14.40
C PHE A 128 -17.18 -10.12 -14.13
N GLY A 129 -16.99 -8.87 -14.53
CA GLY A 129 -17.93 -7.78 -14.37
C GLY A 129 -18.16 -7.37 -12.89
N PRO A 130 -19.21 -6.58 -12.63
CA PRO A 130 -19.58 -6.16 -11.27
C PRO A 130 -19.83 -7.31 -10.31
N GLN A 131 -20.28 -8.47 -10.82
CA GLN A 131 -20.45 -9.68 -10.00
C GLN A 131 -19.10 -10.18 -9.46
N GLY A 132 -18.03 -10.17 -10.28
CA GLY A 132 -16.70 -10.56 -9.85
C GLY A 132 -16.18 -9.70 -8.72
N LEU A 133 -16.37 -8.38 -8.80
CA LEU A 133 -16.01 -7.45 -7.71
C LEU A 133 -16.86 -7.71 -6.45
N THR A 134 -18.19 -7.84 -6.60
CA THR A 134 -19.08 -8.07 -5.46
C THR A 134 -18.72 -9.38 -4.73
N ASP A 135 -18.47 -10.44 -5.48
CA ASP A 135 -18.05 -11.74 -4.93
C ASP A 135 -16.70 -11.63 -4.22
N THR A 136 -15.74 -10.86 -4.78
CA THR A 136 -14.42 -10.63 -4.18
C THR A 136 -14.54 -9.95 -2.82
N VAL A 137 -15.31 -8.87 -2.74
CA VAL A 137 -15.54 -8.14 -1.47
C VAL A 137 -16.28 -9.04 -0.46
N ALA A 138 -17.28 -9.80 -0.90
CA ALA A 138 -18.01 -10.71 -0.04
C ALA A 138 -17.13 -11.86 0.49
N ALA A 139 -16.25 -12.41 -0.37
CA ALA A 139 -15.31 -13.45 0.03
C ALA A 139 -14.26 -12.93 1.02
N ALA A 140 -13.74 -11.71 0.81
CA ALA A 140 -12.83 -11.04 1.72
C ALA A 140 -13.49 -10.78 3.09
N THR A 141 -14.72 -10.23 3.10
CA THR A 141 -15.49 -10.02 4.32
C THR A 141 -15.71 -11.31 5.11
N LYS A 142 -16.04 -12.40 4.39
CA LYS A 142 -16.23 -13.72 5.00
C LYS A 142 -14.94 -14.29 5.58
N ALA A 143 -13.81 -14.03 4.94
CA ALA A 143 -12.49 -14.44 5.43
C ALA A 143 -12.00 -13.57 6.59
N GLY A 144 -12.58 -12.38 6.81
CA GLY A 144 -12.05 -11.37 7.73
C GLY A 144 -10.80 -10.68 7.20
N PHE A 145 -10.51 -10.82 5.88
CA PHE A 145 -9.29 -10.31 5.26
C PHE A 145 -9.52 -8.93 4.63
N PRO A 146 -8.71 -7.91 4.97
CA PRO A 146 -8.88 -6.56 4.46
C PRO A 146 -8.59 -6.43 2.96
N VAL A 147 -9.52 -5.82 2.20
CA VAL A 147 -9.34 -5.42 0.80
C VAL A 147 -9.75 -3.97 0.63
N PHE A 148 -9.08 -3.23 -0.26
CA PHE A 148 -9.34 -1.81 -0.50
C PHE A 148 -9.04 -1.43 -1.95
N GLY A 149 -9.52 -0.24 -2.37
CA GLY A 149 -9.26 0.28 -3.71
C GLY A 149 -10.31 -0.08 -4.76
N ALA A 150 -11.38 -0.78 -4.36
CA ALA A 150 -12.58 -0.99 -5.18
C ALA A 150 -13.81 -1.06 -4.28
N GLY A 151 -14.99 -0.81 -4.82
CA GLY A 151 -16.22 -0.81 -4.03
C GLY A 151 -17.48 -0.74 -4.87
N GLN A 152 -18.62 -0.68 -4.18
CA GLN A 152 -19.95 -0.59 -4.80
C GLN A 152 -20.25 0.79 -5.39
N ASP A 153 -19.49 1.78 -4.98
CA ASP A 153 -19.55 3.17 -5.45
C ASP A 153 -18.18 3.84 -5.35
N GLU A 154 -18.06 5.07 -5.83
CA GLU A 154 -16.83 5.85 -5.78
C GLU A 154 -16.34 6.08 -4.34
N GLY A 155 -17.25 6.39 -3.41
CA GLY A 155 -16.92 6.63 -2.01
C GLY A 155 -16.29 5.40 -1.36
N ALA A 156 -16.84 4.22 -1.62
CA ALA A 156 -16.31 2.95 -1.14
C ALA A 156 -14.95 2.62 -1.80
N ALA A 157 -14.82 2.84 -3.12
CA ALA A 157 -13.59 2.55 -3.84
C ALA A 157 -12.40 3.40 -3.37
N PHE A 158 -12.60 4.69 -3.10
CA PHE A 158 -11.55 5.60 -2.62
C PHE A 158 -11.37 5.63 -1.10
N ARG A 159 -12.14 4.82 -0.35
CA ARG A 159 -11.98 4.74 1.10
C ARG A 159 -10.63 4.10 1.42
N PRO A 160 -9.80 4.75 2.26
CA PRO A 160 -8.55 4.14 2.71
C PRO A 160 -8.82 2.92 3.57
N TRP A 161 -7.96 1.92 3.49
CA TRP A 161 -7.80 0.96 4.56
C TRP A 161 -6.96 1.61 5.66
N VAL A 162 -7.43 1.50 6.91
CA VAL A 162 -6.77 2.10 8.07
C VAL A 162 -6.45 0.99 9.06
N THR A 163 -5.22 0.98 9.54
CA THR A 163 -4.75 0.07 10.58
C THR A 163 -3.87 0.81 11.58
N GLU A 164 -3.57 0.18 12.69
CA GLU A 164 -2.68 0.69 13.72
C GLU A 164 -1.56 -0.32 14.00
N ALA A 165 -0.31 0.14 14.00
CA ALA A 165 0.85 -0.63 14.39
C ALA A 165 1.66 0.15 15.42
N GLN A 166 1.95 -0.45 16.58
CA GLN A 166 2.74 0.17 17.67
C GLN A 166 2.22 1.57 18.10
N GLY A 167 0.91 1.84 17.94
CA GLY A 167 0.30 3.15 18.22
C GLY A 167 0.42 4.18 17.09
N VAL A 168 0.94 3.78 15.93
CA VAL A 168 0.99 4.62 14.71
C VAL A 168 -0.18 4.25 13.82
N THR A 169 -1.00 5.23 13.45
CA THR A 169 -2.12 5.04 12.51
C THR A 169 -1.62 5.12 11.07
N VAL A 170 -1.80 4.04 10.32
CA VAL A 170 -1.43 3.94 8.91
C VAL A 170 -2.71 3.92 8.05
N ALA A 171 -2.83 4.84 7.10
CA ALA A 171 -3.89 4.83 6.09
C ALA A 171 -3.32 4.49 4.72
N VAL A 172 -3.91 3.49 4.05
CA VAL A 172 -3.49 3.07 2.71
C VAL A 172 -4.61 3.38 1.71
N VAL A 173 -4.33 4.28 0.78
CA VAL A 173 -5.21 4.63 -0.35
C VAL A 173 -4.75 3.85 -1.57
N ALA A 174 -5.66 3.14 -2.25
CA ALA A 174 -5.32 2.50 -3.52
C ALA A 174 -5.84 3.31 -4.71
N LEU A 175 -5.08 3.26 -5.80
CA LEU A 175 -5.43 3.91 -7.06
C LEU A 175 -5.16 2.98 -8.24
N ASN A 176 -5.97 3.09 -9.29
CA ASN A 176 -5.67 2.52 -10.61
C ASN A 176 -5.69 3.63 -11.65
N THR A 177 -4.53 3.92 -12.23
CA THR A 177 -4.38 4.94 -13.27
C THR A 177 -3.92 4.37 -14.60
N THR A 178 -4.06 3.05 -14.80
CA THR A 178 -3.80 2.44 -16.10
C THR A 178 -4.88 2.85 -17.10
N PRO A 179 -4.52 3.22 -18.34
CA PRO A 179 -5.49 3.65 -19.35
C PRO A 179 -6.47 2.55 -19.77
N LEU A 180 -6.04 1.30 -19.62
CA LEU A 180 -6.82 0.14 -20.08
C LEU A 180 -8.09 0.00 -19.24
N PHE A 181 -9.25 0.14 -19.88
CA PHE A 181 -10.59 0.06 -19.26
C PHE A 181 -10.88 1.11 -18.16
N ALA A 182 -10.06 2.18 -18.04
CA ALA A 182 -10.21 3.19 -16.99
C ALA A 182 -11.64 3.68 -16.83
N GLU A 183 -12.34 4.02 -17.92
CA GLU A 183 -13.70 4.54 -17.86
C GLU A 183 -14.74 3.47 -17.48
N SER A 184 -14.61 2.24 -18.01
CA SER A 184 -15.58 1.15 -17.77
C SER A 184 -15.43 0.50 -16.41
N PHE A 185 -14.21 0.53 -15.84
CA PHE A 185 -13.88 -0.08 -14.55
C PHE A 185 -13.87 0.92 -13.39
N ALA A 186 -13.84 2.23 -13.66
CA ALA A 186 -13.90 3.25 -12.63
C ALA A 186 -15.22 3.16 -11.85
N ALA A 187 -15.13 3.22 -10.54
CA ALA A 187 -16.28 3.40 -9.68
C ALA A 187 -16.94 4.77 -9.93
N ALA A 188 -18.27 4.82 -9.86
CA ALA A 188 -19.04 6.06 -9.90
C ALA A 188 -20.01 6.08 -8.72
N ALA A 189 -20.77 7.17 -8.57
CA ALA A 189 -21.71 7.33 -7.46
C ALA A 189 -22.73 6.18 -7.34
N ASP A 190 -23.10 5.58 -8.48
CA ASP A 190 -24.11 4.52 -8.59
C ASP A 190 -23.58 3.25 -9.32
N ARG A 191 -22.27 3.14 -9.47
CA ARG A 191 -21.64 2.03 -10.21
C ARG A 191 -20.45 1.46 -9.44
N PRO A 192 -20.47 0.12 -9.21
CA PRO A 192 -19.30 -0.59 -8.67
C PRO A 192 -18.08 -0.44 -9.58
N GLY A 193 -16.90 -0.35 -8.95
CA GLY A 193 -15.67 -0.23 -9.70
C GLY A 193 -14.44 -0.08 -8.83
N VAL A 194 -13.32 0.20 -9.47
CA VAL A 194 -12.03 0.48 -8.82
C VAL A 194 -11.84 1.97 -8.59
N ALA A 195 -10.96 2.32 -7.67
CA ALA A 195 -10.52 3.68 -7.42
C ALA A 195 -9.66 4.19 -8.60
N SER A 196 -10.31 4.47 -9.72
CA SER A 196 -9.69 5.03 -10.92
C SER A 196 -10.05 6.51 -11.01
N PRO A 197 -9.12 7.42 -10.66
CA PRO A 197 -9.43 8.84 -10.66
C PRO A 197 -9.58 9.35 -12.09
N ALA A 198 -10.70 10.00 -12.37
CA ALA A 198 -10.94 10.66 -13.66
C ALA A 198 -9.93 11.80 -13.91
N ASP A 199 -9.46 12.42 -12.82
CA ASP A 199 -8.38 13.40 -12.83
C ASP A 199 -7.53 13.29 -11.56
N THR A 200 -6.37 13.95 -11.58
CA THR A 200 -5.44 13.97 -10.44
C THR A 200 -6.06 14.58 -9.17
N LYS A 201 -7.07 15.45 -9.30
CA LYS A 201 -7.70 16.11 -8.14
C LYS A 201 -8.38 15.11 -7.22
N ARG A 202 -9.04 14.08 -7.78
CA ARG A 202 -9.72 13.05 -6.98
C ARG A 202 -8.71 12.21 -6.18
N ALA A 203 -7.56 11.89 -6.80
CA ALA A 203 -6.47 11.18 -6.12
C ALA A 203 -5.87 12.04 -4.98
N ILE A 204 -5.58 13.31 -5.27
CA ILE A 204 -5.10 14.29 -4.28
C ILE A 204 -6.08 14.43 -3.11
N ALA A 205 -7.38 14.55 -3.39
CA ALA A 205 -8.40 14.69 -2.33
C ALA A 205 -8.41 13.46 -1.40
N ALA A 206 -8.24 12.25 -1.93
CA ALA A 206 -8.18 11.03 -1.11
C ALA A 206 -6.97 11.04 -0.16
N VAL A 207 -5.81 11.51 -0.63
CA VAL A 207 -4.60 11.64 0.20
C VAL A 207 -4.79 12.70 1.29
N ILE A 208 -5.30 13.89 0.92
CA ILE A 208 -5.56 14.97 1.89
C ILE A 208 -6.54 14.51 2.98
N ASP A 209 -7.59 13.79 2.59
CA ASP A 209 -8.58 13.28 3.54
C ASP A 209 -7.98 12.22 4.48
N ALA A 210 -7.15 11.31 3.95
CA ALA A 210 -6.43 10.32 4.75
C ALA A 210 -5.47 10.97 5.76
N LYS A 211 -4.73 12.02 5.33
CA LYS A 211 -3.73 12.70 6.16
C LYS A 211 -4.33 13.44 7.37
N ARG A 212 -5.65 13.69 7.37
CA ARG A 212 -6.34 14.33 8.52
C ARG A 212 -6.47 13.42 9.73
N SER A 213 -6.36 12.10 9.55
CA SER A 213 -6.65 11.12 10.59
C SER A 213 -5.62 9.99 10.69
N ALA A 214 -4.53 10.07 9.94
CA ALA A 214 -3.46 9.09 9.98
C ALA A 214 -2.09 9.75 10.15
N ASP A 215 -1.22 9.10 10.90
CA ASP A 215 0.16 9.52 11.09
C ASP A 215 0.96 9.29 9.81
N VAL A 216 0.68 8.17 9.13
CA VAL A 216 1.34 7.76 7.88
C VAL A 216 0.29 7.50 6.79
N VAL A 217 0.47 8.15 5.65
CA VAL A 217 -0.37 7.94 4.47
C VAL A 217 0.43 7.24 3.38
N VAL A 218 -0.02 6.05 3.02
CA VAL A 218 0.50 5.25 1.91
C VAL A 218 -0.44 5.36 0.72
N VAL A 219 0.11 5.60 -0.47
CA VAL A 219 -0.61 5.42 -1.74
C VAL A 219 -0.08 4.17 -2.42
N TYR A 220 -0.94 3.17 -2.60
CA TYR A 220 -0.63 1.96 -3.35
C TYR A 220 -1.30 2.06 -4.73
N THR A 221 -0.52 2.14 -5.82
CA THR A 221 -1.08 2.48 -7.14
C THR A 221 -0.70 1.49 -8.24
N GLN A 222 -1.70 1.09 -9.02
CA GLN A 222 -1.49 0.41 -10.28
C GLN A 222 -1.41 1.45 -11.40
N TRP A 223 -0.26 1.50 -12.07
CA TRP A 223 0.05 2.49 -13.10
C TRP A 223 1.12 2.02 -14.10
N GLY A 224 1.53 2.93 -14.99
CA GLY A 224 2.68 2.75 -15.86
C GLY A 224 2.34 2.11 -17.21
N GLU A 225 3.41 1.80 -17.94
CA GLU A 225 3.37 1.21 -19.28
C GLU A 225 4.14 -0.12 -19.28
N THR A 226 3.73 -1.05 -20.12
CA THR A 226 4.32 -2.39 -20.21
C THR A 226 5.81 -2.32 -20.56
N ASP A 227 6.62 -3.13 -19.87
CA ASP A 227 8.07 -3.31 -20.07
C ASP A 227 8.93 -2.07 -19.80
N ALA A 228 8.38 -0.99 -19.28
CA ALA A 228 9.11 0.23 -19.01
C ALA A 228 9.91 0.12 -17.70
N GLN A 229 11.24 0.10 -17.78
CA GLN A 229 12.12 0.11 -16.59
C GLN A 229 12.23 1.49 -15.93
N CYS A 230 12.03 2.57 -16.68
CA CYS A 230 11.98 3.91 -16.14
C CYS A 230 10.54 4.41 -16.05
N PRO A 231 10.18 5.13 -14.98
CA PRO A 231 8.83 5.66 -14.85
C PRO A 231 8.56 6.73 -15.92
N SER A 232 7.35 6.67 -16.47
CA SER A 232 6.88 7.63 -17.46
C SER A 232 6.75 9.05 -16.86
N PRO A 233 6.74 10.10 -17.70
CA PRO A 233 6.47 11.45 -17.22
C PRO A 233 5.12 11.58 -16.49
N ALA A 234 4.12 10.78 -16.83
CA ALA A 234 2.83 10.76 -16.16
C ALA A 234 2.93 10.20 -14.75
N GLN A 235 3.64 9.07 -14.55
CA GLN A 235 3.91 8.50 -13.24
C GLN A 235 4.65 9.51 -12.34
N LYS A 236 5.69 10.16 -12.86
CA LYS A 236 6.48 11.16 -12.12
C LYS A 236 5.63 12.36 -11.67
N ARG A 237 4.81 12.91 -12.59
CA ARG A 237 3.91 14.03 -12.24
C ARG A 237 2.90 13.62 -11.16
N LEU A 238 2.30 12.43 -11.27
CA LEU A 238 1.34 11.97 -10.28
C LEU A 238 2.03 11.72 -8.93
N ALA A 239 3.19 11.08 -8.91
CA ALA A 239 3.95 10.88 -7.67
C ALA A 239 4.27 12.21 -6.97
N THR A 240 4.72 13.22 -7.73
CA THR A 240 4.96 14.57 -7.18
C THR A 240 3.70 15.16 -6.57
N ALA A 241 2.58 15.11 -7.29
CA ALA A 241 1.32 15.66 -6.81
C ALA A 241 0.79 14.95 -5.56
N LEU A 242 0.97 13.62 -5.46
CA LEU A 242 0.57 12.84 -4.28
C LEU A 242 1.48 13.13 -3.08
N ALA A 243 2.79 13.25 -3.28
CA ALA A 243 3.74 13.63 -2.25
C ALA A 243 3.45 15.05 -1.71
N GLU A 244 3.19 16.02 -2.61
CA GLU A 244 2.79 17.39 -2.24
C GLU A 244 1.44 17.43 -1.50
N ALA A 245 0.55 16.47 -1.76
CA ALA A 245 -0.72 16.32 -1.06
C ALA A 245 -0.57 15.71 0.36
N GLY A 246 0.59 15.18 0.71
CA GLY A 246 0.90 14.61 2.01
C GLY A 246 0.98 13.09 2.05
N ALA A 247 1.17 12.41 0.91
CA ALA A 247 1.54 11.00 0.91
C ALA A 247 2.98 10.84 1.42
N ASP A 248 3.17 10.01 2.43
CA ASP A 248 4.49 9.72 3.01
C ASP A 248 5.19 8.58 2.25
N VAL A 249 4.40 7.66 1.69
CA VAL A 249 4.86 6.52 0.91
C VAL A 249 4.01 6.35 -0.35
N ILE A 250 4.65 6.14 -1.49
CA ILE A 250 3.98 5.84 -2.76
C ILE A 250 4.58 4.57 -3.33
N VAL A 251 3.76 3.52 -3.46
CA VAL A 251 4.17 2.22 -4.00
C VAL A 251 3.40 1.93 -5.27
N GLY A 252 4.12 1.67 -6.33
CA GLY A 252 3.58 1.33 -7.64
C GLY A 252 3.73 -0.14 -8.00
N THR A 253 2.82 -0.59 -8.83
CA THR A 253 2.78 -1.94 -9.41
C THR A 253 2.01 -1.92 -10.73
N GLY A 254 1.77 -3.05 -11.34
CA GLY A 254 0.83 -3.24 -12.44
C GLY A 254 1.50 -3.29 -13.81
N ALA A 255 1.15 -2.35 -14.68
CA ALA A 255 1.48 -2.43 -16.12
C ALA A 255 2.96 -2.60 -16.47
N PRO A 256 3.95 -2.08 -15.72
CA PRO A 256 5.36 -2.32 -16.05
C PRO A 256 5.78 -3.79 -15.98
N HIS A 257 5.19 -4.60 -15.08
CA HIS A 257 5.59 -5.99 -14.83
C HIS A 257 7.10 -6.16 -14.64
N THR A 258 7.78 -5.12 -14.16
CA THR A 258 9.21 -5.06 -13.91
C THR A 258 9.49 -4.09 -12.78
N LEU A 259 10.66 -4.23 -12.15
CA LEU A 259 11.12 -3.24 -11.18
C LEU A 259 11.35 -1.88 -11.86
N GLN A 260 10.91 -0.82 -11.20
CA GLN A 260 11.29 0.56 -11.49
C GLN A 260 11.98 1.17 -10.27
N GLY A 261 12.59 2.35 -10.42
CA GLY A 261 13.39 2.96 -9.37
C GLY A 261 12.62 3.23 -8.08
N ALA A 262 13.33 3.11 -6.95
CA ALA A 262 12.81 3.43 -5.63
C ALA A 262 13.78 4.34 -4.85
N GLY A 263 13.25 5.26 -4.04
CA GLY A 263 14.01 6.25 -3.26
C GLY A 263 13.15 7.42 -2.82
N TRP A 264 13.78 8.47 -2.33
CA TRP A 264 13.09 9.65 -1.81
C TRP A 264 12.77 10.68 -2.89
N LEU A 265 11.55 11.19 -2.84
CA LEU A 265 11.04 12.33 -3.59
C LEU A 265 10.62 13.41 -2.57
N GLY A 266 11.53 14.34 -2.27
CA GLY A 266 11.34 15.21 -1.11
C GLY A 266 11.27 14.38 0.18
N SER A 267 10.26 14.59 1.00
CA SER A 267 10.04 13.82 2.24
C SER A 267 9.37 12.46 2.00
N ALA A 268 8.72 12.24 0.86
CA ALA A 268 8.04 11.00 0.54
C ALA A 268 9.00 9.94 0.01
N TYR A 269 8.77 8.67 0.36
CA TYR A 269 9.45 7.54 -0.28
C TYR A 269 8.59 7.02 -1.44
N VAL A 270 9.18 6.85 -2.61
CA VAL A 270 8.50 6.37 -3.83
C VAL A 270 9.19 5.12 -4.34
N ALA A 271 8.42 4.04 -4.55
CA ALA A 271 8.82 2.88 -5.33
C ALA A 271 7.90 2.81 -6.55
N TYR A 272 8.40 3.13 -7.75
CA TYR A 272 7.56 3.24 -8.93
C TYR A 272 6.98 1.92 -9.43
N SER A 273 7.68 0.80 -9.24
CA SER A 273 7.13 -0.54 -9.47
C SER A 273 7.95 -1.60 -8.74
N LEU A 274 7.27 -2.56 -8.11
CA LEU A 274 7.85 -3.71 -7.45
C LEU A 274 7.74 -4.99 -8.31
N GLY A 275 7.25 -4.90 -9.55
CA GLY A 275 7.11 -6.02 -10.46
C GLY A 275 6.02 -7.01 -10.07
N ASP A 276 6.20 -8.27 -10.43
CA ASP A 276 5.27 -9.36 -10.13
C ASP A 276 5.83 -10.24 -9.00
N LEU A 277 5.06 -10.48 -7.95
CA LEU A 277 5.44 -11.38 -6.86
C LEU A 277 5.06 -12.84 -7.15
N VAL A 278 3.88 -13.03 -7.72
CA VAL A 278 3.40 -14.33 -8.20
C VAL A 278 2.90 -14.15 -9.64
N TRP A 279 3.52 -14.86 -10.59
CA TRP A 279 3.26 -14.67 -12.01
C TRP A 279 2.73 -15.92 -12.70
N PHE A 280 1.60 -15.79 -13.37
CA PHE A 280 0.85 -16.90 -13.96
C PHE A 280 1.41 -17.49 -15.26
N LYS A 281 2.26 -16.75 -15.99
CA LYS A 281 2.91 -17.23 -17.21
C LYS A 281 4.26 -17.87 -16.90
N ASP A 282 4.73 -18.74 -17.79
CA ASP A 282 6.05 -19.37 -17.73
C ASP A 282 7.21 -18.47 -18.23
N SER A 283 6.84 -17.36 -18.87
CA SER A 283 7.77 -16.34 -19.37
C SER A 283 7.38 -14.98 -18.82
N PRO A 284 7.88 -14.59 -17.63
CA PRO A 284 7.63 -13.25 -17.10
C PRO A 284 8.30 -12.19 -17.99
N VAL A 285 7.69 -11.00 -18.05
CA VAL A 285 8.25 -9.82 -18.74
C VAL A 285 9.61 -9.50 -18.14
N SER A 286 9.69 -9.44 -16.81
CA SER A 286 10.91 -9.40 -16.04
C SER A 286 10.77 -10.37 -14.86
N PRO A 287 11.76 -11.25 -14.63
CA PRO A 287 11.71 -12.12 -13.48
C PRO A 287 12.11 -11.43 -12.16
N ASP A 288 12.74 -10.24 -12.23
CA ASP A 288 13.26 -9.57 -11.04
C ASP A 288 12.14 -8.86 -10.28
N THR A 289 12.02 -9.15 -8.99
CA THR A 289 11.02 -8.64 -8.05
C THR A 289 11.60 -8.67 -6.62
N GLY A 290 10.78 -8.45 -5.61
CA GLY A 290 11.18 -8.57 -4.21
C GLY A 290 10.20 -7.94 -3.24
N VAL A 291 10.61 -7.88 -1.99
CA VAL A 291 9.89 -7.25 -0.89
C VAL A 291 10.61 -5.98 -0.46
N LEU A 292 9.94 -4.85 -0.55
CA LEU A 292 10.39 -3.56 -0.03
C LEU A 292 9.96 -3.46 1.43
N ARG A 293 10.91 -3.19 2.33
CA ARG A 293 10.66 -2.90 3.73
C ARG A 293 11.09 -1.47 4.03
N LEU A 294 10.17 -0.69 4.58
CA LEU A 294 10.40 0.68 5.00
C LEU A 294 10.33 0.78 6.53
N THR A 295 11.25 1.52 7.13
CA THR A 295 11.14 1.92 8.54
C THR A 295 10.59 3.34 8.61
N VAL A 296 9.52 3.52 9.37
CA VAL A 296 8.88 4.82 9.59
C VAL A 296 9.04 5.20 11.05
N ASN A 297 9.52 6.41 11.29
CA ASN A 297 9.65 6.97 12.63
C ASN A 297 9.17 8.43 12.63
N GLY A 298 8.34 8.80 13.61
CA GLY A 298 7.78 10.15 13.70
C GLY A 298 6.97 10.56 12.44
N GLY A 299 6.32 9.61 11.77
CA GLY A 299 5.55 9.84 10.54
C GLY A 299 6.38 9.95 9.25
N ALA A 300 7.71 9.81 9.32
CA ALA A 300 8.59 9.89 8.16
C ALA A 300 9.32 8.57 7.89
N VAL A 301 9.57 8.26 6.62
CA VAL A 301 10.43 7.11 6.24
C VAL A 301 11.88 7.45 6.54
N THR A 302 12.49 6.68 7.45
CA THR A 302 13.88 6.87 7.89
C THR A 302 14.87 5.88 7.33
N ASP A 303 14.39 4.69 6.91
CA ASP A 303 15.21 3.65 6.30
C ASP A 303 14.40 2.84 5.29
N ALA A 304 15.09 2.28 4.30
CA ALA A 304 14.52 1.42 3.27
C ALA A 304 15.46 0.27 2.93
N SER A 305 14.93 -0.94 2.97
CA SER A 305 15.64 -2.15 2.54
C SER A 305 14.82 -2.92 1.51
N PHE A 306 15.48 -3.74 0.71
CA PHE A 306 14.85 -4.54 -0.32
C PHE A 306 15.38 -5.96 -0.28
N THR A 307 14.49 -6.94 -0.13
CA THR A 307 14.81 -8.36 -0.26
C THR A 307 14.60 -8.75 -1.72
N PRO A 308 15.68 -8.87 -2.53
CA PRO A 308 15.55 -9.15 -3.94
C PRO A 308 15.13 -10.60 -4.16
N ALA A 309 14.24 -10.80 -5.12
CA ALA A 309 13.74 -12.11 -5.48
C ALA A 309 13.62 -12.24 -7.01
N ARG A 310 13.39 -13.46 -7.46
CA ARG A 310 13.18 -13.78 -8.85
C ARG A 310 12.01 -14.72 -9.04
N VAL A 311 11.10 -14.38 -9.93
CA VAL A 311 9.98 -15.24 -10.30
C VAL A 311 10.50 -16.50 -10.98
N SER A 312 10.18 -17.63 -10.38
CA SER A 312 10.51 -18.96 -10.90
C SER A 312 9.73 -19.26 -12.19
N THR A 313 10.43 -19.63 -13.25
CA THR A 313 9.78 -20.08 -14.49
C THR A 313 9.05 -21.40 -14.33
N ALA A 314 9.40 -22.20 -13.32
CA ALA A 314 8.76 -23.48 -13.03
C ALA A 314 7.44 -23.32 -12.28
N THR A 315 7.41 -22.53 -11.19
CA THR A 315 6.26 -22.45 -10.27
C THR A 315 5.46 -21.16 -10.42
N GLY A 316 6.10 -20.06 -10.85
CA GLY A 316 5.52 -18.71 -10.85
C GLY A 316 5.61 -17.99 -9.51
N GLN A 317 6.16 -18.63 -8.48
CA GLN A 317 6.48 -17.99 -7.20
C GLN A 317 7.77 -17.19 -7.33
N ALA A 318 7.89 -16.11 -6.59
CA ALA A 318 9.17 -15.44 -6.44
C ALA A 318 10.02 -16.17 -5.38
N GLU A 319 11.28 -16.41 -5.72
CA GLU A 319 12.28 -17.07 -4.88
C GLU A 319 13.31 -16.02 -4.45
N PRO A 320 13.64 -15.87 -3.14
CA PRO A 320 14.60 -14.90 -2.67
C PRO A 320 16.00 -15.20 -3.24
N LEU A 321 16.71 -14.13 -3.61
CA LEU A 321 18.09 -14.24 -4.08
C LEU A 321 19.06 -14.14 -2.90
N ALA A 322 20.19 -14.87 -2.98
CA ALA A 322 21.24 -14.87 -1.97
C ALA A 322 22.63 -14.62 -2.58
N GLY A 323 23.59 -14.23 -1.73
CA GLY A 323 24.98 -14.03 -2.11
C GLY A 323 25.16 -13.08 -3.30
N ARG A 324 26.03 -13.44 -4.25
CA ARG A 324 26.33 -12.60 -5.42
C ARG A 324 25.10 -12.30 -6.30
N ALA A 325 24.12 -13.19 -6.35
CA ALA A 325 22.89 -12.96 -7.12
C ALA A 325 22.07 -11.80 -6.50
N ALA A 326 21.93 -11.79 -5.18
CA ALA A 326 21.28 -10.72 -4.43
C ALA A 326 22.04 -9.38 -4.60
N GLU A 327 23.35 -9.36 -4.42
CA GLU A 327 24.18 -8.16 -4.61
C GLU A 327 24.01 -7.56 -6.02
N THR A 328 24.00 -8.41 -7.04
CA THR A 328 23.80 -8.00 -8.43
C THR A 328 22.40 -7.41 -8.63
N ALA A 329 21.35 -8.04 -8.08
CA ALA A 329 19.97 -7.58 -8.18
C ALA A 329 19.80 -6.23 -7.45
N LEU A 330 20.34 -6.08 -6.25
CA LEU A 330 20.33 -4.84 -5.48
C LEU A 330 21.05 -3.70 -6.23
N THR A 331 22.21 -3.98 -6.83
CA THR A 331 22.95 -3.00 -7.64
C THR A 331 22.11 -2.53 -8.84
N ARG A 332 21.45 -3.44 -9.54
CA ARG A 332 20.56 -3.10 -10.67
C ARG A 332 19.37 -2.28 -10.22
N PHE A 333 18.71 -2.70 -9.12
CA PHE A 333 17.57 -1.98 -8.58
C PHE A 333 17.95 -0.55 -8.15
N ALA A 334 19.09 -0.39 -7.47
CA ALA A 334 19.60 0.91 -7.09
C ALA A 334 19.90 1.82 -8.29
N ALA A 335 20.41 1.26 -9.40
CA ALA A 335 20.70 2.03 -10.63
C ALA A 335 19.43 2.60 -11.29
N LEU A 336 18.27 1.97 -11.14
CA LEU A 336 16.99 2.46 -11.65
C LEU A 336 16.57 3.81 -11.03
N ARG A 337 17.13 4.15 -9.88
CA ARG A 337 16.86 5.40 -9.15
C ARG A 337 17.21 6.62 -9.98
N GLU A 338 18.28 6.56 -10.79
CA GLU A 338 18.73 7.68 -11.62
C GLU A 338 17.64 8.08 -12.62
N CYS A 339 17.14 7.15 -13.42
CA CYS A 339 16.10 7.46 -14.40
C CYS A 339 14.73 7.75 -13.74
N ALA A 340 14.53 7.31 -12.51
CA ALA A 340 13.35 7.66 -11.72
C ALA A 340 13.42 9.11 -11.19
N GLY A 341 14.61 9.69 -11.05
CA GLY A 341 14.80 11.03 -10.49
C GLY A 341 14.60 11.08 -8.98
N LEU A 342 15.00 10.01 -8.29
CA LEU A 342 14.85 9.86 -6.83
C LEU A 342 16.20 9.97 -6.13
N SER A 343 16.18 10.40 -4.84
CA SER A 343 17.35 10.41 -3.98
C SER A 343 17.57 9.03 -3.32
N ALA A 344 18.82 8.71 -3.04
CA ALA A 344 19.19 7.52 -2.27
C ALA A 344 18.95 7.69 -0.77
N GLU A 345 18.96 8.91 -0.29
CA GLU A 345 18.91 9.28 1.11
C GLU A 345 17.72 10.21 1.38
N PRO A 346 17.15 10.20 2.59
CA PRO A 346 16.12 11.14 2.99
C PRO A 346 16.66 12.58 3.01
N PRO A 347 15.78 13.58 2.90
CA PRO A 347 16.20 14.97 2.94
C PRO A 347 16.87 15.30 4.29
N GLY A 348 18.03 15.97 4.23
CA GLY A 348 18.81 16.36 5.40
C GLY A 348 19.73 15.27 5.96
N ALA A 349 19.76 14.08 5.39
CA ALA A 349 20.77 13.09 5.71
C ALA A 349 22.18 13.61 5.33
N SER A 350 23.13 13.49 6.24
CA SER A 350 24.53 13.73 5.89
C SER A 350 24.98 12.64 4.90
N PRO A 351 25.74 12.98 3.85
CA PRO A 351 26.18 11.98 2.90
C PRO A 351 26.94 10.87 3.63
N SER A 352 26.51 9.63 3.38
CA SER A 352 27.20 8.44 3.90
C SER A 352 28.65 8.47 3.43
N PRO A 353 29.65 8.23 4.29
CA PRO A 353 31.04 8.22 3.85
C PRO A 353 31.21 7.21 2.72
N ALA A 354 31.85 7.65 1.62
CA ALA A 354 32.16 6.78 0.50
C ALA A 354 32.88 5.52 1.02
N PRO A 355 32.59 4.32 0.51
CA PRO A 355 33.27 3.12 0.92
C PRO A 355 34.78 3.32 0.71
N ALA A 356 35.57 3.02 1.79
CA ALA A 356 37.01 3.16 1.73
C ALA A 356 37.54 2.33 0.52
N PRO A 357 38.48 2.88 -0.27
CA PRO A 357 39.07 2.15 -1.36
C PRO A 357 39.65 0.84 -0.84
N ALA A 358 39.33 -0.27 -1.54
CA ALA A 358 39.86 -1.58 -1.20
C ALA A 358 41.40 -1.50 -1.11
N PRO A 359 42.02 -2.14 -0.10
CA PRO A 359 43.48 -2.13 0.04
C PRO A 359 44.09 -2.67 -1.25
N ALA A 360 45.02 -1.90 -1.83
CA ALA A 360 45.76 -2.32 -3.01
C ALA A 360 46.39 -3.69 -2.73
N SER A 361 46.01 -4.68 -3.54
CA SER A 361 46.65 -6.01 -3.50
C SER A 361 48.12 -5.83 -3.78
N GLY A 362 48.95 -5.94 -2.72
CA GLY A 362 50.40 -5.93 -2.86
C GLY A 362 50.81 -7.03 -3.84
N GLN A 363 51.50 -6.65 -4.91
CA GLN A 363 52.20 -7.57 -5.76
C GLN A 363 53.32 -8.22 -4.94
N PRO A 364 53.48 -9.57 -4.96
CA PRO A 364 54.69 -10.18 -4.43
C PRO A 364 55.86 -9.91 -5.39
N GLY A 365 56.94 -9.33 -4.86
CA GLY A 365 58.21 -9.19 -5.53
C GLY A 365 58.96 -10.50 -5.61
#